data_6f563d02676a02201b37e49aeea35bf1
#
_entry.id   6f563d02676a02201b37e49aeea35bf1
#
_cell.length_a   1.000
_cell.length_b   1.000
_cell.length_c   1.000
_cell.angle_alpha   90.00
_cell.angle_beta   90.00
_cell.angle_gamma   90.00
#
_symmetry.space_group_name_H-M   'P 1'
#
loop_
_entity.id
_entity.type
_entity.pdbx_description
1 polymer ?
#
loop_
_entity_poly.entity_id
_entity_poly.type
_entity_poly.pdbx_seq_one_letter_code
_entity_poly.pdbx_strand_id
1 'polypeptide(L)'
;MASSPTDPPPNFFKSADGLDLAYREMGEGRPLVLIHGLFSNGWTNWIRYGHAQVIADAGFRVIMPDLRGHGQSAAPHDPSFYPPDVLAADGEALVRHLGLTDYDLGGYSLGGRTTLRMLVRGARPRRAILSGMGLEGILHTGKRQGFFRHVLTGIGTHQRGSGAWMAEAFLKTTGGDPQAMLPLLDSFVDTSRDELAKIDTPALILCGRDDDDNGSAALLAEALGEGHLVEIAGNHMTAVLQSALGQSIRDFLTAE
;
A
#
# COMPACT_ATOMS: atom_id res chain seq x y z
N MET A 1 3.91 28.48 -11.54
CA MET A 1 4.28 27.51 -10.51
C MET A 1 2.99 26.83 -10.07
N ALA A 2 2.86 25.52 -10.24
CA ALA A 2 1.70 24.82 -9.71
C ALA A 2 1.74 24.93 -8.19
N SER A 3 0.63 25.32 -7.55
CA SER A 3 0.49 25.31 -6.09
C SER A 3 0.75 23.91 -5.58
N SER A 4 1.48 23.78 -4.47
CA SER A 4 1.60 22.47 -3.80
C SER A 4 0.20 21.92 -3.52
N PRO A 5 -0.03 20.60 -3.72
CA PRO A 5 -1.32 20.02 -3.43
C PRO A 5 -1.70 20.27 -1.96
N THR A 6 -2.95 20.59 -1.71
CA THR A 6 -3.45 20.80 -0.35
C THR A 6 -3.61 19.46 0.33
N ASP A 7 -3.15 19.30 1.57
CA ASP A 7 -3.39 18.11 2.40
C ASP A 7 -4.84 18.16 2.93
N PRO A 8 -5.75 17.28 2.49
CA PRO A 8 -7.09 17.23 3.04
C PRO A 8 -7.03 16.82 4.53
N PRO A 9 -7.90 17.38 5.39
CA PRO A 9 -7.94 16.97 6.79
C PRO A 9 -8.27 15.47 6.88
N PRO A 10 -7.68 14.72 7.83
CA PRO A 10 -7.99 13.33 8.03
C PRO A 10 -9.38 13.14 8.64
N ASN A 11 -10.07 12.12 8.17
CA ASN A 11 -11.18 11.48 8.85
C ASN A 11 -10.66 10.30 9.68
N PHE A 12 -11.50 9.79 10.61
CA PHE A 12 -11.12 8.67 11.47
C PHE A 12 -12.20 7.61 11.48
N PHE A 13 -11.78 6.35 11.65
CA PHE A 13 -12.67 5.21 11.87
C PHE A 13 -12.09 4.30 12.95
N LYS A 14 -12.90 3.43 13.51
CA LYS A 14 -12.46 2.45 14.49
C LYS A 14 -12.07 1.13 13.81
N SER A 15 -10.85 0.66 14.11
CA SER A 15 -10.46 -0.72 13.83
C SER A 15 -11.27 -1.72 14.68
N ALA A 16 -11.16 -3.00 14.38
CA ALA A 16 -11.88 -4.04 15.11
C ALA A 16 -11.48 -4.13 16.61
N ASP A 17 -10.24 -3.73 16.92
CA ASP A 17 -9.70 -3.67 18.30
C ASP A 17 -9.81 -2.27 18.93
N GLY A 18 -10.59 -1.36 18.29
CA GLY A 18 -10.99 -0.07 18.85
C GLY A 18 -10.01 1.09 18.66
N LEU A 19 -8.91 0.89 17.92
CA LEU A 19 -7.97 1.96 17.61
C LEU A 19 -8.58 2.98 16.64
N ASP A 20 -8.20 4.25 16.78
CA ASP A 20 -8.51 5.29 15.80
C ASP A 20 -7.51 5.22 14.65
N LEU A 21 -8.02 4.92 13.46
CA LEU A 21 -7.25 4.89 12.22
C LEU A 21 -7.71 6.03 11.31
N ALA A 22 -6.74 6.72 10.71
CA ALA A 22 -6.98 7.88 9.87
C ALA A 22 -7.13 7.50 8.39
N TYR A 23 -7.91 8.28 7.65
CA TYR A 23 -7.95 8.23 6.19
C TYR A 23 -8.25 9.63 5.63
N ARG A 24 -7.80 9.86 4.40
CA ARG A 24 -8.11 11.06 3.62
C ARG A 24 -8.95 10.70 2.42
N GLU A 25 -9.68 11.68 1.89
CA GLU A 25 -10.48 11.52 0.69
C GLU A 25 -10.21 12.63 -0.31
N MET A 26 -10.35 12.32 -1.60
CA MET A 26 -10.25 13.26 -2.70
C MET A 26 -11.17 12.84 -3.84
N GLY A 27 -11.89 13.81 -4.43
CA GLY A 27 -12.82 13.57 -5.53
C GLY A 27 -14.17 12.98 -5.10
N GLU A 28 -14.98 12.68 -6.10
CA GLU A 28 -16.33 12.14 -5.95
C GLU A 28 -16.54 11.01 -6.98
N GLY A 29 -17.56 10.18 -6.80
CA GLY A 29 -17.92 9.10 -7.70
C GLY A 29 -17.59 7.72 -7.16
N ARG A 30 -17.13 6.79 -8.04
CA ARG A 30 -16.86 5.40 -7.63
C ARG A 30 -15.73 5.32 -6.62
N PRO A 31 -15.93 4.68 -5.46
CA PRO A 31 -14.90 4.59 -4.42
C PRO A 31 -13.68 3.77 -4.88
N LEU A 32 -12.49 4.29 -4.62
CA LEU A 32 -11.23 3.59 -4.74
C LEU A 32 -10.46 3.72 -3.43
N VAL A 33 -10.19 2.61 -2.77
CA VAL A 33 -9.31 2.58 -1.59
C VAL A 33 -7.88 2.36 -2.05
N LEU A 34 -6.96 3.29 -1.72
CA LEU A 34 -5.53 3.23 -2.06
C LEU A 34 -4.66 3.20 -0.81
N ILE A 35 -4.04 2.06 -0.56
CA ILE A 35 -3.21 1.80 0.63
C ILE A 35 -1.73 2.09 0.32
N HIS A 36 -1.07 2.83 1.22
CA HIS A 36 0.33 3.25 1.04
C HIS A 36 1.36 2.17 1.42
N GLY A 37 2.64 2.39 1.06
CA GLY A 37 3.77 1.53 1.39
C GLY A 37 4.30 1.69 2.82
N LEU A 38 5.17 0.77 3.25
CA LEU A 38 5.85 0.83 4.54
C LEU A 38 6.65 2.13 4.68
N PHE A 39 6.65 2.72 5.88
CA PHE A 39 7.28 4.02 6.19
C PHE A 39 6.66 5.22 5.47
N SER A 40 5.59 5.05 4.70
CA SER A 40 4.87 6.12 4.02
C SER A 40 3.59 6.52 4.78
N ASN A 41 2.70 7.24 4.13
CA ASN A 41 1.33 7.57 4.56
C ASN A 41 0.50 7.94 3.33
N GLY A 42 -0.79 8.12 3.49
CA GLY A 42 -1.70 8.45 2.39
C GLY A 42 -1.32 9.73 1.65
N TRP A 43 -0.89 10.76 2.37
CA TRP A 43 -0.39 12.01 1.79
C TRP A 43 0.84 11.79 0.92
N THR A 44 1.89 11.18 1.49
CA THR A 44 3.18 11.01 0.82
C THR A 44 3.08 10.11 -0.40
N ASN A 45 2.30 9.03 -0.32
CA ASN A 45 2.21 8.06 -1.40
C ASN A 45 1.30 8.53 -2.54
N TRP A 46 0.17 9.17 -2.23
CA TRP A 46 -0.90 9.35 -3.20
C TRP A 46 -1.19 10.80 -3.57
N ILE A 47 -1.09 11.74 -2.59
CA ILE A 47 -1.47 13.13 -2.80
C ILE A 47 -0.29 13.98 -3.26
N ARG A 48 0.84 13.86 -2.57
CA ARG A 48 2.02 14.70 -2.77
C ARG A 48 2.50 14.77 -4.23
N TYR A 49 2.42 13.67 -4.97
CA TYR A 49 2.88 13.56 -6.36
C TYR A 49 1.73 13.61 -7.36
N GLY A 50 0.51 13.94 -6.93
CA GLY A 50 -0.65 14.18 -7.79
C GLY A 50 -1.37 12.91 -8.28
N HIS A 51 -1.02 11.73 -7.79
CA HIS A 51 -1.66 10.47 -8.23
C HIS A 51 -3.16 10.47 -7.90
N ALA A 52 -3.51 10.82 -6.65
CA ALA A 52 -4.90 10.90 -6.23
C ALA A 52 -5.71 11.92 -7.05
N GLN A 53 -5.10 13.06 -7.41
CA GLN A 53 -5.76 14.09 -8.21
C GLN A 53 -6.12 13.58 -9.61
N VAL A 54 -5.16 12.95 -10.31
CA VAL A 54 -5.38 12.39 -11.66
C VAL A 54 -6.50 11.36 -11.68
N ILE A 55 -6.62 10.56 -10.62
CA ILE A 55 -7.65 9.54 -10.47
C ILE A 55 -9.00 10.18 -10.11
N ALA A 56 -8.99 11.17 -9.21
CA ALA A 56 -10.19 11.91 -8.80
C ALA A 56 -10.80 12.67 -9.99
N ASP A 57 -9.97 13.29 -10.83
CA ASP A 57 -10.42 14.00 -12.05
C ASP A 57 -11.08 13.06 -13.07
N ALA A 58 -10.86 11.75 -12.97
CA ALA A 58 -11.51 10.73 -13.77
C ALA A 58 -12.83 10.18 -13.18
N GLY A 59 -13.35 10.79 -12.09
CA GLY A 59 -14.64 10.43 -11.51
C GLY A 59 -14.57 9.37 -10.42
N PHE A 60 -13.47 9.35 -9.66
CA PHE A 60 -13.31 8.45 -8.52
C PHE A 60 -13.25 9.23 -7.20
N ARG A 61 -13.89 8.67 -6.17
CA ARG A 61 -13.67 9.05 -4.78
C ARG A 61 -12.49 8.25 -4.25
N VAL A 62 -11.32 8.87 -4.22
CA VAL A 62 -10.07 8.24 -3.77
C VAL A 62 -9.98 8.30 -2.25
N ILE A 63 -9.94 7.15 -1.59
CA ILE A 63 -9.90 6.97 -0.15
C ILE A 63 -8.52 6.45 0.23
N MET A 64 -7.76 7.19 1.01
CA MET A 64 -6.35 6.95 1.30
C MET A 64 -6.14 6.79 2.80
N PRO A 65 -6.26 5.55 3.35
CA PRO A 65 -5.98 5.32 4.76
C PRO A 65 -4.50 5.49 5.08
N ASP A 66 -4.22 5.95 6.29
CA ASP A 66 -2.93 5.74 6.94
C ASP A 66 -2.99 4.39 7.67
N LEU A 67 -2.07 3.49 7.34
CA LEU A 67 -1.98 2.18 7.99
C LEU A 67 -1.69 2.34 9.49
N ARG A 68 -2.13 1.39 10.30
CA ARG A 68 -1.73 1.25 11.72
C ARG A 68 -0.22 1.43 11.86
N GLY A 69 0.24 2.23 12.83
CA GLY A 69 1.64 2.57 13.02
C GLY A 69 2.19 3.63 12.08
N HIS A 70 1.37 4.22 11.20
CA HIS A 70 1.80 5.22 10.21
C HIS A 70 0.93 6.47 10.25
N GLY A 71 1.51 7.57 9.78
CA GLY A 71 0.82 8.83 9.55
C GLY A 71 0.07 9.34 10.78
N GLN A 72 -1.25 9.50 10.67
CA GLN A 72 -2.12 9.99 11.74
C GLN A 72 -2.93 8.85 12.41
N SER A 73 -2.72 7.61 12.00
CA SER A 73 -3.32 6.44 12.63
C SER A 73 -2.63 6.11 13.96
N ALA A 74 -3.38 5.46 14.86
CA ALA A 74 -2.83 4.98 16.12
C ALA A 74 -1.60 4.10 15.90
N ALA A 75 -0.58 4.29 16.74
CA ALA A 75 0.71 3.62 16.68
C ALA A 75 1.06 2.97 18.04
N PRO A 76 0.31 1.96 18.51
CA PRO A 76 0.60 1.30 19.78
C PRO A 76 1.95 0.57 19.73
N HIS A 77 2.68 0.56 20.84
CA HIS A 77 3.95 -0.17 20.95
C HIS A 77 3.76 -1.61 21.46
N ASP A 78 2.59 -1.94 22.02
CA ASP A 78 2.28 -3.29 22.49
C ASP A 78 2.07 -4.24 21.30
N PRO A 79 2.86 -5.33 21.17
CA PRO A 79 2.73 -6.30 20.09
C PRO A 79 1.36 -6.95 19.97
N SER A 80 0.56 -6.99 21.05
CA SER A 80 -0.80 -7.55 21.04
C SER A 80 -1.74 -6.84 20.05
N PHE A 81 -1.44 -5.58 19.70
CA PHE A 81 -2.16 -4.83 18.68
C PHE A 81 -1.75 -5.16 17.23
N TYR A 82 -0.83 -6.09 17.02
CA TYR A 82 -0.31 -6.48 15.70
C TYR A 82 -0.47 -7.98 15.41
N PRO A 83 -1.69 -8.55 15.56
CA PRO A 83 -1.92 -9.95 15.20
C PRO A 83 -1.68 -10.18 13.70
N PRO A 84 -1.50 -11.44 13.26
CA PRO A 84 -1.35 -11.77 11.83
C PRO A 84 -2.48 -11.18 10.98
N ASP A 85 -2.13 -10.65 9.80
CA ASP A 85 -3.07 -10.01 8.84
C ASP A 85 -3.80 -8.77 9.37
N VAL A 86 -3.34 -8.13 10.43
CA VAL A 86 -4.03 -6.98 11.03
C VAL A 86 -4.26 -5.84 10.05
N LEU A 87 -3.32 -5.60 9.12
CA LEU A 87 -3.48 -4.53 8.11
C LEU A 87 -4.63 -4.82 7.15
N ALA A 88 -4.82 -6.08 6.76
CA ALA A 88 -5.96 -6.49 5.96
C ALA A 88 -7.27 -6.34 6.74
N ALA A 89 -7.29 -6.72 8.03
CA ALA A 89 -8.44 -6.53 8.90
C ALA A 89 -8.81 -5.05 9.08
N ASP A 90 -7.82 -4.16 9.18
CA ASP A 90 -8.02 -2.70 9.22
C ASP A 90 -8.61 -2.17 7.91
N GLY A 91 -8.11 -2.62 6.76
CA GLY A 91 -8.68 -2.28 5.45
C GLY A 91 -10.14 -2.74 5.30
N GLU A 92 -10.44 -3.97 5.75
CA GLU A 92 -11.81 -4.49 5.78
C GLU A 92 -12.72 -3.68 6.74
N ALA A 93 -12.16 -3.21 7.86
CA ALA A 93 -12.89 -2.34 8.80
C ALA A 93 -13.23 -0.98 8.17
N LEU A 94 -12.31 -0.39 7.40
CA LEU A 94 -12.56 0.84 6.64
C LEU A 94 -13.66 0.64 5.59
N VAL A 95 -13.59 -0.43 4.79
CA VAL A 95 -14.61 -0.77 3.79
C VAL A 95 -16.00 -0.88 4.44
N ARG A 96 -16.10 -1.57 5.60
CA ARG A 96 -17.34 -1.68 6.37
C ARG A 96 -17.79 -0.33 6.94
N HIS A 97 -16.87 0.46 7.51
CA HIS A 97 -17.18 1.78 8.09
C HIS A 97 -17.81 2.71 7.07
N LEU A 98 -17.29 2.69 5.84
CA LEU A 98 -17.78 3.52 4.75
C LEU A 98 -18.97 2.90 3.98
N GLY A 99 -19.39 1.68 4.34
CA GLY A 99 -20.49 0.98 3.67
C GLY A 99 -20.23 0.67 2.19
N LEU A 100 -18.96 0.44 1.81
CA LEU A 100 -18.58 0.23 0.41
C LEU A 100 -18.99 -1.19 -0.03
N THR A 101 -19.81 -1.25 -1.08
CA THR A 101 -20.25 -2.51 -1.71
C THR A 101 -19.83 -2.60 -3.18
N ASP A 102 -19.69 -1.48 -3.86
CA ASP A 102 -19.19 -1.34 -5.23
C ASP A 102 -18.00 -0.38 -5.23
N TYR A 103 -16.79 -0.93 -5.18
CA TYR A 103 -15.55 -0.18 -5.01
C TYR A 103 -14.37 -0.85 -5.72
N ASP A 104 -13.31 -0.11 -5.91
CA ASP A 104 -12.00 -0.61 -6.33
C ASP A 104 -11.02 -0.55 -5.14
N LEU A 105 -10.00 -1.40 -5.17
CA LEU A 105 -9.04 -1.54 -4.06
C LEU A 105 -7.62 -1.64 -4.60
N GLY A 106 -6.69 -0.96 -3.97
CA GLY A 106 -5.30 -1.09 -4.37
C GLY A 106 -4.30 -0.51 -3.38
N GLY A 107 -3.03 -0.63 -3.74
CA GLY A 107 -1.97 -0.09 -2.91
C GLY A 107 -0.58 -0.22 -3.53
N TYR A 108 0.39 0.40 -2.86
CA TYR A 108 1.80 0.39 -3.23
C TYR A 108 2.62 -0.39 -2.21
N SER A 109 3.49 -1.31 -2.66
CA SER A 109 4.39 -2.08 -1.79
C SER A 109 3.63 -2.81 -0.67
N LEU A 110 3.82 -2.44 0.61
CA LEU A 110 3.03 -2.98 1.72
C LEU A 110 1.53 -2.82 1.49
N GLY A 111 1.08 -1.72 0.89
CA GLY A 111 -0.32 -1.51 0.52
C GLY A 111 -0.79 -2.49 -0.55
N GLY A 112 0.03 -2.82 -1.56
CA GLY A 112 -0.26 -3.84 -2.56
C GLY A 112 -0.37 -5.23 -1.92
N ARG A 113 0.53 -5.58 -1.00
CA ARG A 113 0.45 -6.80 -0.18
C ARG A 113 -0.84 -6.84 0.64
N THR A 114 -1.17 -5.75 1.32
CA THR A 114 -2.39 -5.64 2.14
C THR A 114 -3.64 -5.83 1.29
N THR A 115 -3.68 -5.20 0.10
CA THR A 115 -4.73 -5.40 -0.91
C THR A 115 -4.89 -6.89 -1.24
N LEU A 116 -3.79 -7.56 -1.56
CA LEU A 116 -3.82 -8.99 -1.90
C LEU A 116 -4.34 -9.84 -0.72
N ARG A 117 -3.89 -9.56 0.50
CA ARG A 117 -4.40 -10.27 1.70
C ARG A 117 -5.89 -10.04 1.90
N MET A 118 -6.39 -8.83 1.65
CA MET A 118 -7.85 -8.57 1.70
C MET A 118 -8.61 -9.40 0.66
N LEU A 119 -8.08 -9.56 -0.58
CA LEU A 119 -8.69 -10.42 -1.60
C LEU A 119 -8.72 -11.90 -1.15
N VAL A 120 -7.62 -12.43 -0.64
CA VAL A 120 -7.53 -13.79 -0.08
C VAL A 120 -8.54 -14.00 1.06
N ARG A 121 -8.74 -13.00 1.90
CA ARG A 121 -9.69 -13.01 3.02
C ARG A 121 -11.15 -12.81 2.61
N GLY A 122 -11.42 -12.58 1.32
CA GLY A 122 -12.77 -12.53 0.78
C GLY A 122 -13.28 -11.16 0.38
N ALA A 123 -12.46 -10.11 0.37
CA ALA A 123 -12.84 -8.84 -0.26
C ALA A 123 -13.13 -9.06 -1.75
N ARG A 124 -14.14 -8.36 -2.27
CA ARG A 124 -14.60 -8.49 -3.67
C ARG A 124 -14.73 -7.09 -4.30
N PRO A 125 -13.62 -6.36 -4.51
CA PRO A 125 -13.66 -5.14 -5.29
C PRO A 125 -13.92 -5.46 -6.76
N ARG A 126 -14.32 -4.45 -7.55
CA ARG A 126 -14.46 -4.60 -9.01
C ARG A 126 -13.13 -4.85 -9.69
N ARG A 127 -12.11 -4.12 -9.25
CA ARG A 127 -10.74 -4.18 -9.77
C ARG A 127 -9.76 -4.02 -8.61
N ALA A 128 -8.59 -4.63 -8.74
CA ALA A 128 -7.52 -4.52 -7.77
C ALA A 128 -6.26 -3.90 -8.39
N ILE A 129 -5.47 -3.17 -7.60
CA ILE A 129 -4.18 -2.60 -8.02
C ILE A 129 -3.10 -3.07 -7.04
N LEU A 130 -2.10 -3.80 -7.55
CA LEU A 130 -0.96 -4.31 -6.81
C LEU A 130 0.31 -3.63 -7.34
N SER A 131 0.62 -2.44 -6.81
CA SER A 131 1.77 -1.68 -7.29
C SER A 131 3.02 -1.95 -6.45
N GLY A 132 4.21 -1.98 -7.09
CA GLY A 132 5.49 -2.21 -6.43
C GLY A 132 5.61 -3.58 -5.77
N MET A 133 4.96 -4.60 -6.34
CA MET A 133 4.97 -5.97 -5.83
C MET A 133 5.38 -6.97 -6.91
N GLY A 134 6.09 -7.99 -6.49
CA GLY A 134 6.45 -9.16 -7.28
C GLY A 134 6.15 -10.44 -6.52
N LEU A 135 6.20 -11.56 -7.22
CA LEU A 135 5.75 -12.86 -6.70
C LEU A 135 6.51 -13.30 -5.45
N GLU A 136 7.84 -13.17 -5.45
CA GLU A 136 8.67 -13.61 -4.33
C GLU A 136 8.35 -12.86 -3.04
N GLY A 137 8.08 -11.54 -3.15
CA GLY A 137 7.67 -10.72 -2.02
C GLY A 137 6.29 -11.11 -1.46
N ILE A 138 5.43 -11.71 -2.25
CA ILE A 138 4.11 -12.21 -1.83
C ILE A 138 4.24 -13.60 -1.18
N LEU A 139 5.02 -14.51 -1.79
CA LEU A 139 5.18 -15.88 -1.29
C LEU A 139 6.04 -15.95 -0.02
N HIS A 140 6.98 -15.02 0.17
CA HIS A 140 7.99 -15.07 1.22
C HIS A 140 8.26 -13.70 1.84
N THR A 141 7.55 -13.36 2.90
CA THR A 141 7.68 -12.06 3.59
C THR A 141 9.01 -11.93 4.36
N GLY A 142 9.56 -13.04 4.84
CA GLY A 142 10.64 -13.06 5.81
C GLY A 142 11.92 -12.32 5.39
N LYS A 143 12.29 -12.34 4.09
CA LYS A 143 13.49 -11.63 3.60
C LYS A 143 13.34 -10.11 3.79
N ARG A 144 12.19 -9.56 3.41
CA ARG A 144 11.90 -8.12 3.53
C ARG A 144 11.70 -7.72 5.00
N GLN A 145 11.05 -8.55 5.79
CA GLN A 145 10.95 -8.35 7.24
C GLN A 145 12.33 -8.23 7.88
N GLY A 146 13.27 -9.12 7.55
CA GLY A 146 14.63 -9.09 8.06
C GLY A 146 15.36 -7.78 7.73
N PHE A 147 15.24 -7.30 6.49
CA PHE A 147 15.81 -6.03 6.06
C PHE A 147 15.21 -4.85 6.87
N PHE A 148 13.90 -4.74 6.97
CA PHE A 148 13.26 -3.63 7.70
C PHE A 148 13.49 -3.73 9.20
N ARG A 149 13.57 -4.93 9.77
CA ARG A 149 13.97 -5.11 11.17
C ARG A 149 15.37 -4.58 11.41
N HIS A 150 16.32 -4.89 10.52
CA HIS A 150 17.67 -4.32 10.58
C HIS A 150 17.62 -2.78 10.53
N VAL A 151 16.85 -2.20 9.63
CA VAL A 151 16.66 -0.73 9.56
C VAL A 151 16.15 -0.16 10.88
N LEU A 152 15.06 -0.71 11.42
CA LEU A 152 14.39 -0.18 12.60
C LEU A 152 15.21 -0.35 13.89
N THR A 153 15.98 -1.43 14.02
CA THR A 153 16.83 -1.68 15.21
C THR A 153 18.17 -0.95 15.15
N GLY A 154 18.62 -0.52 13.96
CA GLY A 154 19.91 0.15 13.75
C GLY A 154 19.80 1.66 13.48
N ILE A 155 18.71 2.32 13.84
CA ILE A 155 18.50 3.76 13.59
C ILE A 155 19.68 4.59 14.09
N GLY A 156 20.21 5.43 13.21
CA GLY A 156 21.37 6.30 13.49
C GLY A 156 22.73 5.63 13.33
N THR A 157 22.80 4.33 13.03
CA THR A 157 24.06 3.58 12.88
C THR A 157 24.35 3.12 11.45
N HIS A 158 23.41 3.29 10.52
CA HIS A 158 23.54 2.81 9.15
C HIS A 158 24.58 3.61 8.36
N GLN A 159 25.38 2.89 7.56
CA GLN A 159 26.35 3.52 6.68
C GLN A 159 25.67 4.43 5.66
N ARG A 160 26.10 5.68 5.58
CA ARG A 160 25.57 6.68 4.63
C ARG A 160 25.60 6.15 3.19
N GLY A 161 24.48 6.28 2.48
CA GLY A 161 24.30 5.81 1.12
C GLY A 161 23.92 4.32 0.98
N SER A 162 23.89 3.56 2.09
CA SER A 162 23.33 2.19 2.05
C SER A 162 21.81 2.20 1.90
N GLY A 163 21.25 1.08 1.45
CA GLY A 163 19.79 0.90 1.39
C GLY A 163 19.10 1.10 2.76
N ALA A 164 19.74 0.62 3.84
CA ALA A 164 19.23 0.81 5.19
C ALA A 164 19.23 2.29 5.61
N TRP A 165 20.29 3.03 5.28
CA TRP A 165 20.34 4.48 5.55
C TRP A 165 19.28 5.25 4.76
N MET A 166 19.02 4.88 3.50
CA MET A 166 17.97 5.52 2.68
C MET A 166 16.58 5.21 3.24
N ALA A 167 16.32 3.97 3.66
CA ALA A 167 15.06 3.58 4.28
C ALA A 167 14.83 4.31 5.63
N GLU A 168 15.88 4.44 6.46
CA GLU A 168 15.84 5.24 7.69
C GLU A 168 15.55 6.72 7.41
N ALA A 169 16.20 7.32 6.39
CA ALA A 169 15.97 8.70 5.99
C ALA A 169 14.52 8.92 5.54
N PHE A 170 13.96 7.98 4.81
CA PHE A 170 12.55 8.01 4.39
C PHE A 170 11.62 7.92 5.60
N LEU A 171 11.83 6.97 6.51
CA LEU A 171 11.09 6.85 7.77
C LEU A 171 11.07 8.18 8.56
N LYS A 172 12.23 8.82 8.70
CA LYS A 172 12.36 10.13 9.38
C LYS A 172 11.60 11.24 8.67
N THR A 173 11.60 11.25 7.33
CA THR A 173 10.89 12.24 6.51
C THR A 173 9.37 12.17 6.70
N THR A 174 8.83 10.99 6.94
CA THR A 174 7.39 10.77 7.14
C THR A 174 6.97 10.83 8.61
N GLY A 175 7.93 11.00 9.53
CA GLY A 175 7.66 11.01 10.98
C GLY A 175 7.26 9.65 11.53
N GLY A 176 7.69 8.55 10.88
CA GLY A 176 7.32 7.20 11.30
C GLY A 176 7.89 6.82 12.68
N ASP A 177 7.15 6.00 13.42
CA ASP A 177 7.51 5.51 14.75
C ASP A 177 8.15 4.11 14.67
N PRO A 178 9.49 3.98 14.87
CA PRO A 178 10.17 2.69 14.78
C PRO A 178 9.66 1.65 15.78
N GLN A 179 9.19 2.08 16.96
CA GLN A 179 8.73 1.18 18.01
C GLN A 179 7.38 0.53 17.67
N ALA A 180 6.48 1.29 17.03
CA ALA A 180 5.23 0.75 16.53
C ALA A 180 5.42 -0.13 15.29
N MET A 181 6.42 0.17 14.45
CA MET A 181 6.67 -0.57 13.21
C MET A 181 7.39 -1.91 13.42
N LEU A 182 8.14 -2.09 14.50
CA LEU A 182 8.79 -3.37 14.79
C LEU A 182 7.80 -4.53 14.95
N PRO A 183 6.78 -4.45 15.82
CA PRO A 183 5.79 -5.51 15.94
C PRO A 183 4.90 -5.62 14.68
N LEU A 184 4.70 -4.52 13.93
CA LEU A 184 3.96 -4.57 12.67
C LEU A 184 4.60 -5.54 11.67
N LEU A 185 5.94 -5.62 11.61
CA LEU A 185 6.61 -6.56 10.71
C LEU A 185 6.19 -8.01 10.99
N ASP A 186 5.93 -8.38 12.24
CA ASP A 186 5.55 -9.73 12.64
C ASP A 186 4.10 -10.09 12.27
N SER A 187 3.30 -9.11 11.91
CA SER A 187 1.92 -9.32 11.45
C SER A 187 1.80 -9.77 9.98
N PHE A 188 2.90 -9.72 9.22
CA PHE A 188 2.87 -10.06 7.80
C PHE A 188 2.69 -11.56 7.61
N VAL A 189 1.80 -11.93 6.70
CA VAL A 189 1.46 -13.31 6.37
C VAL A 189 1.85 -13.59 4.91
N ASP A 190 2.48 -14.73 4.66
CA ASP A 190 2.75 -15.21 3.31
C ASP A 190 1.44 -15.56 2.60
N THR A 191 1.42 -15.41 1.27
CA THR A 191 0.31 -15.86 0.43
C THR A 191 0.81 -16.96 -0.49
N SER A 192 0.17 -18.11 -0.45
CA SER A 192 0.53 -19.28 -1.26
C SER A 192 0.09 -19.13 -2.72
N ARG A 193 0.69 -19.93 -3.61
CA ARG A 193 0.25 -19.98 -5.02
C ARG A 193 -1.20 -20.46 -5.17
N ASP A 194 -1.64 -21.36 -4.30
CA ASP A 194 -3.02 -21.86 -4.31
C ASP A 194 -4.04 -20.79 -3.89
N GLU A 195 -3.65 -19.85 -3.02
CA GLU A 195 -4.47 -18.69 -2.68
C GLU A 195 -4.50 -17.67 -3.82
N LEU A 196 -3.36 -17.42 -4.49
CA LEU A 196 -3.30 -16.55 -5.67
C LEU A 196 -4.20 -17.05 -6.80
N ALA A 197 -4.15 -18.34 -7.10
CA ALA A 197 -4.93 -18.97 -8.17
C ALA A 197 -6.46 -18.90 -7.95
N LYS A 198 -6.92 -18.58 -6.75
CA LYS A 198 -8.35 -18.42 -6.41
C LYS A 198 -8.85 -16.98 -6.54
N ILE A 199 -7.96 -16.05 -6.86
CA ILE A 199 -8.33 -14.64 -7.04
C ILE A 199 -8.77 -14.46 -8.49
N ASP A 200 -10.04 -14.16 -8.67
CA ASP A 200 -10.72 -13.91 -9.95
C ASP A 200 -10.97 -12.42 -10.22
N THR A 201 -10.58 -11.56 -9.28
CA THR A 201 -10.68 -10.10 -9.43
C THR A 201 -9.68 -9.60 -10.47
N PRO A 202 -10.10 -8.86 -11.52
CA PRO A 202 -9.17 -8.23 -12.46
C PRO A 202 -8.15 -7.35 -11.72
N ALA A 203 -6.86 -7.63 -11.92
CA ALA A 203 -5.79 -7.02 -11.15
C ALA A 203 -4.73 -6.35 -12.03
N LEU A 204 -4.44 -5.07 -11.77
CA LEU A 204 -3.29 -4.37 -12.32
C LEU A 204 -2.06 -4.63 -11.46
N ILE A 205 -1.03 -5.24 -12.03
CA ILE A 205 0.30 -5.33 -11.46
C ILE A 205 1.13 -4.21 -12.07
N LEU A 206 1.45 -3.19 -11.27
CA LEU A 206 2.10 -1.97 -11.73
C LEU A 206 3.45 -1.80 -11.03
N CYS A 207 4.55 -1.92 -11.77
CA CYS A 207 5.89 -1.95 -11.20
C CYS A 207 6.86 -1.04 -11.96
N GLY A 208 7.90 -0.58 -11.27
CA GLY A 208 9.04 0.04 -11.94
C GLY A 208 9.85 -1.02 -12.68
N ARG A 209 10.37 -0.67 -13.88
CA ARG A 209 11.20 -1.61 -14.68
C ARG A 209 12.47 -2.07 -13.96
N ASP A 210 12.97 -1.23 -13.06
CA ASP A 210 14.18 -1.48 -12.28
C ASP A 210 13.83 -1.87 -10.82
N ASP A 211 12.58 -2.25 -10.54
CA ASP A 211 12.09 -2.66 -9.22
C ASP A 211 12.16 -4.19 -9.07
N ASP A 212 13.24 -4.66 -8.48
CA ASP A 212 13.46 -6.06 -8.14
C ASP A 212 13.30 -6.37 -6.63
N ASP A 213 12.90 -5.38 -5.83
CA ASP A 213 12.82 -5.44 -4.36
C ASP A 213 11.89 -6.57 -3.86
N ASN A 214 10.80 -6.83 -4.58
CA ASN A 214 9.81 -7.85 -4.25
C ASN A 214 9.78 -9.00 -5.26
N GLY A 215 10.80 -9.11 -6.12
CA GLY A 215 10.90 -10.13 -7.16
C GLY A 215 10.06 -9.80 -8.40
N SER A 216 9.73 -10.81 -9.21
CA SER A 216 9.13 -10.63 -10.53
C SER A 216 7.66 -10.21 -10.49
N ALA A 217 7.37 -9.02 -10.98
CA ALA A 217 6.01 -8.52 -11.21
C ALA A 217 5.28 -9.32 -12.31
N ALA A 218 6.01 -9.76 -13.36
CA ALA A 218 5.46 -10.57 -14.44
C ALA A 218 4.98 -11.93 -13.92
N LEU A 219 5.77 -12.60 -13.08
CA LEU A 219 5.36 -13.88 -12.46
C LEU A 219 4.18 -13.70 -11.50
N LEU A 220 4.05 -12.53 -10.85
CA LEU A 220 2.86 -12.24 -10.04
C LEU A 220 1.62 -12.08 -10.92
N ALA A 221 1.74 -11.37 -12.05
CA ALA A 221 0.63 -11.24 -13.01
C ALA A 221 0.20 -12.60 -13.58
N GLU A 222 1.15 -13.46 -13.93
CA GLU A 222 0.87 -14.83 -14.40
C GLU A 222 0.22 -15.73 -13.34
N ALA A 223 0.54 -15.49 -12.05
CA ALA A 223 -0.03 -16.28 -10.95
C ALA A 223 -1.47 -15.90 -10.60
N LEU A 224 -1.98 -14.78 -11.09
CA LEU A 224 -3.34 -14.31 -10.94
C LEU A 224 -4.13 -14.61 -12.23
N GLY A 225 -5.37 -15.09 -12.10
CA GLY A 225 -6.20 -15.47 -13.27
C GLY A 225 -6.48 -14.30 -14.23
N GLU A 226 -6.64 -13.10 -13.72
CA GLU A 226 -6.93 -11.86 -14.45
C GLU A 226 -5.87 -10.78 -14.16
N GLY A 227 -4.59 -11.16 -14.21
CA GLY A 227 -3.45 -10.27 -13.94
C GLY A 227 -3.01 -9.49 -15.20
N HIS A 228 -2.95 -8.15 -15.11
CA HIS A 228 -2.46 -7.25 -16.15
C HIS A 228 -1.19 -6.57 -15.71
N LEU A 229 -0.06 -6.82 -16.38
CA LEU A 229 1.22 -6.17 -16.09
C LEU A 229 1.35 -4.83 -16.81
N VAL A 230 1.72 -3.79 -16.07
CA VAL A 230 2.19 -2.52 -16.60
C VAL A 230 3.51 -2.15 -15.94
N GLU A 231 4.52 -1.83 -16.75
CA GLU A 231 5.82 -1.38 -16.27
C GLU A 231 6.02 0.10 -16.56
N ILE A 232 6.47 0.85 -15.55
CA ILE A 232 6.81 2.27 -15.64
C ILE A 232 8.31 2.49 -15.39
N ALA A 233 8.81 3.69 -15.62
CA ALA A 233 10.21 4.01 -15.33
C ALA A 233 10.49 4.02 -13.81
N GLY A 234 11.68 3.58 -13.42
CA GLY A 234 12.21 3.66 -12.06
C GLY A 234 12.26 2.34 -11.31
N ASN A 235 12.86 2.41 -10.12
CA ASN A 235 12.92 1.32 -9.14
C ASN A 235 11.83 1.48 -8.07
N HIS A 236 11.87 0.65 -7.02
CA HIS A 236 10.88 0.66 -5.94
C HIS A 236 10.64 2.04 -5.30
N MET A 237 11.70 2.83 -5.11
CA MET A 237 11.62 4.14 -4.48
C MET A 237 11.31 5.28 -5.46
N THR A 238 11.57 5.11 -6.74
CA THR A 238 11.43 6.18 -7.74
C THR A 238 10.23 6.02 -8.67
N ALA A 239 9.69 4.82 -8.84
CA ALA A 239 8.47 4.58 -9.59
C ALA A 239 7.25 5.32 -8.98
N VAL A 240 7.19 5.39 -7.64
CA VAL A 240 6.14 6.15 -6.93
C VAL A 240 6.20 7.66 -7.16
N LEU A 241 7.31 8.18 -7.69
CA LEU A 241 7.47 9.60 -8.02
C LEU A 241 7.01 9.93 -9.47
N GLN A 242 6.79 8.89 -10.29
CA GLN A 242 6.44 9.06 -11.71
C GLN A 242 4.95 9.35 -11.87
N SER A 243 4.59 10.38 -12.63
CA SER A 243 3.19 10.67 -12.99
C SER A 243 2.50 9.47 -13.67
N ALA A 244 3.28 8.63 -14.33
CA ALA A 244 2.81 7.40 -14.96
C ALA A 244 2.13 6.44 -13.97
N LEU A 245 2.47 6.47 -12.66
CA LEU A 245 1.82 5.64 -11.66
C LEU A 245 0.31 5.95 -11.58
N GLY A 246 -0.05 7.21 -11.33
CA GLY A 246 -1.45 7.63 -11.24
C GLY A 246 -2.19 7.49 -12.57
N GLN A 247 -1.50 7.77 -13.70
CA GLN A 247 -2.06 7.63 -15.05
C GLN A 247 -2.39 6.17 -15.37
N SER A 248 -1.49 5.23 -15.10
CA SER A 248 -1.73 3.80 -15.35
C SER A 248 -2.87 3.25 -14.48
N ILE A 249 -2.96 3.69 -13.22
CA ILE A 249 -4.09 3.32 -12.34
C ILE A 249 -5.40 3.84 -12.93
N ARG A 250 -5.47 5.13 -13.28
CA ARG A 250 -6.65 5.73 -13.93
C ARG A 250 -7.05 4.95 -15.19
N ASP A 251 -6.11 4.69 -16.08
CA ASP A 251 -6.38 4.04 -17.37
C ASP A 251 -6.93 2.61 -17.17
N PHE A 252 -6.37 1.86 -16.22
CA PHE A 252 -6.90 0.54 -15.86
C PHE A 252 -8.31 0.62 -15.27
N LEU A 253 -8.60 1.59 -14.43
CA LEU A 253 -9.91 1.76 -13.79
C LEU A 253 -11.00 2.24 -14.75
N THR A 254 -10.63 2.95 -15.82
CA THR A 254 -11.56 3.50 -16.83
C THR A 254 -11.67 2.64 -18.08
N ALA A 255 -10.84 1.61 -18.25
CA ALA A 255 -10.97 0.63 -19.33
C ALA A 255 -12.36 -0.05 -19.28
N GLU A 256 -12.95 -0.31 -20.49
CA GLU A 256 -14.23 -1.02 -20.63
C GLU A 256 -14.13 -2.52 -20.33
#